data_6cd30ec58e8f698d04a281c73da635a2
#
_entry.id   6cd30ec58e8f698d04a281c73da635a2
#
_cell.length_a   1.000
_cell.length_b   1.000
_cell.length_c   1.000
_cell.angle_alpha   90.00
_cell.angle_beta   90.00
_cell.angle_gamma   90.00
#
_symmetry.space_group_name_H-M   'P 1'
#
loop_
_entity.id
_entity.type
_entity.pdbx_description
1 polymer ?
#
loop_
_entity_poly.entity_id
_entity_poly.type
_entity_poly.pdbx_seq_one_letter_code
_entity_poly.pdbx_strand_id
1 'polypeptide(L)'
;MSYNFIENVRIIEKSLSSIENERYHSLLQDCVNAIQCGNKVIVSGLGKNAPICEKFVGSMLSVGLNCALLHSNTALHGDMGMVKDGDVVVIISKSGKTPESVSLLDLLKRRGGSVIWTITFNLDGEIVDRCDKNIILDLEHEGDLWNVMPMNSITVTLMVLQGLMIDIMTLLDIPFETFAKNHPGGGIGKNIRALNNGQY
;
A
#
# COMPACT_ATOMS: atom_id res chain seq x y z
N MET A 1 -29.08 -0.34 15.27
CA MET A 1 -28.40 -1.65 15.10
C MET A 1 -26.98 -1.50 15.59
N SER A 2 -26.48 -2.46 16.35
CA SER A 2 -25.06 -2.50 16.72
C SER A 2 -24.21 -2.95 15.51
N TYR A 3 -22.94 -2.53 15.46
CA TYR A 3 -21.98 -2.99 14.47
C TYR A 3 -21.90 -4.53 14.46
N ASN A 4 -22.02 -5.14 13.30
CA ASN A 4 -21.96 -6.59 13.16
C ASN A 4 -20.55 -7.03 12.74
N PHE A 5 -19.72 -7.40 13.70
CA PHE A 5 -18.35 -7.84 13.48
C PHE A 5 -18.24 -9.03 12.53
N ILE A 6 -19.10 -10.03 12.69
CA ILE A 6 -19.05 -11.26 11.87
C ILE A 6 -19.37 -10.96 10.42
N GLU A 7 -20.40 -10.13 10.17
CA GLU A 7 -20.77 -9.74 8.81
C GLU A 7 -19.67 -8.92 8.13
N ASN A 8 -19.03 -8.00 8.86
CA ASN A 8 -17.94 -7.21 8.29
C ASN A 8 -16.70 -8.06 8.01
N VAL A 9 -16.39 -9.06 8.83
CA VAL A 9 -15.30 -10.02 8.54
C VAL A 9 -15.60 -10.79 7.26
N ARG A 10 -16.85 -11.27 7.06
CA ARG A 10 -17.27 -11.95 5.82
C ARG A 10 -17.11 -11.05 4.59
N ILE A 11 -17.51 -9.79 4.68
CA ILE A 11 -17.38 -8.81 3.58
C ILE A 11 -15.89 -8.59 3.24
N ILE A 12 -15.05 -8.44 4.25
CA ILE A 12 -13.60 -8.26 4.08
C ILE A 12 -12.98 -9.49 3.42
N GLU A 13 -13.30 -10.70 3.90
CA GLU A 13 -12.82 -11.96 3.34
C GLU A 13 -13.21 -12.10 1.86
N LYS A 14 -14.47 -11.82 1.52
CA LYS A 14 -14.96 -11.83 0.14
C LYS A 14 -14.21 -10.83 -0.74
N SER A 15 -13.98 -9.62 -0.23
CA SER A 15 -13.23 -8.59 -0.94
C SER A 15 -11.78 -8.99 -1.20
N LEU A 16 -11.10 -9.56 -0.22
CA LEU A 16 -9.73 -10.08 -0.40
C LEU A 16 -9.68 -11.24 -1.40
N SER A 17 -10.72 -12.08 -1.42
CA SER A 17 -10.83 -13.20 -2.36
C SER A 17 -11.10 -12.74 -3.81
N SER A 18 -11.49 -11.49 -4.03
CA SER A 18 -11.67 -10.93 -5.38
C SER A 18 -10.36 -10.50 -6.05
N ILE A 19 -9.24 -10.54 -5.34
CA ILE A 19 -7.94 -10.15 -5.89
C ILE A 19 -7.54 -11.12 -6.99
N GLU A 20 -7.29 -10.60 -8.19
CA GLU A 20 -6.71 -11.38 -9.28
C GLU A 20 -5.24 -11.72 -8.96
N ASN A 21 -4.96 -13.00 -8.72
CA ASN A 21 -3.63 -13.47 -8.33
C ASN A 21 -2.52 -13.02 -9.30
N GLU A 22 -2.77 -13.07 -10.60
CA GLU A 22 -1.80 -12.66 -11.63
C GLU A 22 -1.45 -11.16 -11.50
N ARG A 23 -2.44 -10.33 -11.27
CA ARG A 23 -2.27 -8.89 -11.05
C ARG A 23 -1.46 -8.61 -9.78
N TYR A 24 -1.82 -9.28 -8.69
CA TYR A 24 -1.10 -9.15 -7.43
C TYR A 24 0.37 -9.58 -7.56
N HIS A 25 0.63 -10.74 -8.19
CA HIS A 25 2.00 -11.20 -8.41
C HIS A 25 2.79 -10.26 -9.33
N SER A 26 2.15 -9.66 -10.32
CA SER A 26 2.81 -8.66 -11.18
C SER A 26 3.18 -7.38 -10.40
N LEU A 27 2.29 -6.88 -9.51
CA LEU A 27 2.62 -5.77 -8.62
C LEU A 27 3.78 -6.12 -7.68
N LEU A 28 3.73 -7.29 -7.06
CA LEU A 28 4.76 -7.80 -6.18
C LEU A 28 6.12 -7.87 -6.89
N GLN A 29 6.15 -8.43 -8.10
CA GLN A 29 7.38 -8.55 -8.88
C GLN A 29 7.95 -7.18 -9.29
N ASP A 30 7.11 -6.23 -9.70
CA ASP A 30 7.55 -4.86 -10.00
C ASP A 30 8.17 -4.19 -8.76
N CYS A 31 7.56 -4.36 -7.57
CA CYS A 31 8.09 -3.83 -6.32
C CYS A 31 9.45 -4.46 -5.95
N VAL A 32 9.56 -5.78 -6.05
CA VAL A 32 10.81 -6.52 -5.77
C VAL A 32 11.92 -6.07 -6.72
N ASN A 33 11.64 -6.02 -8.03
CA ASN A 33 12.61 -5.59 -9.03
C ASN A 33 13.09 -4.14 -8.79
N ALA A 34 12.16 -3.22 -8.48
CA ALA A 34 12.53 -1.84 -8.17
C ALA A 34 13.49 -1.77 -6.98
N ILE A 35 13.18 -2.46 -5.88
CA ILE A 35 14.00 -2.47 -4.67
C ILE A 35 15.39 -3.10 -4.96
N GLN A 36 15.46 -4.21 -5.68
CA GLN A 36 16.72 -4.87 -6.06
C GLN A 36 17.60 -3.98 -6.94
N CYS A 37 16.98 -3.10 -7.76
CA CYS A 37 17.70 -2.11 -8.58
C CYS A 37 18.07 -0.83 -7.80
N GLY A 38 17.83 -0.77 -6.49
CA GLY A 38 18.13 0.40 -5.67
C GLY A 38 17.07 1.51 -5.71
N ASN A 39 15.96 1.26 -6.38
CA ASN A 39 14.80 2.14 -6.44
C ASN A 39 13.88 1.94 -5.21
N LYS A 40 12.73 2.58 -5.20
CA LYS A 40 11.79 2.51 -4.08
C LYS A 40 10.36 2.26 -4.52
N VAL A 41 9.56 1.83 -3.56
CA VAL A 41 8.10 1.81 -3.67
C VAL A 41 7.56 3.12 -3.10
N ILE A 42 6.74 3.80 -3.86
CA ILE A 42 6.04 5.02 -3.45
C ILE A 42 4.55 4.71 -3.39
N VAL A 43 3.91 5.06 -2.29
CA VAL A 43 2.46 4.92 -2.17
C VAL A 43 1.81 6.29 -2.07
N SER A 44 0.61 6.42 -2.62
CA SER A 44 -0.19 7.65 -2.54
C SER A 44 -1.65 7.32 -2.28
N GLY A 45 -2.25 8.00 -1.32
CA GLY A 45 -3.66 7.90 -1.00
C GLY A 45 -4.16 9.15 -0.30
N LEU A 46 -5.44 9.46 -0.46
CA LEU A 46 -6.07 10.63 0.14
C LEU A 46 -7.10 10.26 1.20
N GLY A 47 -7.42 11.20 2.07
CA GLY A 47 -8.40 11.04 3.13
C GLY A 47 -8.01 9.90 4.07
N LYS A 48 -8.87 8.91 4.22
CA LYS A 48 -8.61 7.76 5.10
C LYS A 48 -7.59 6.76 4.54
N ASN A 49 -7.26 6.84 3.25
CA ASN A 49 -6.16 6.04 2.68
C ASN A 49 -4.77 6.59 3.06
N ALA A 50 -4.62 7.89 3.36
CA ALA A 50 -3.32 8.47 3.73
C ALA A 50 -2.68 7.80 4.96
N PRO A 51 -3.37 7.63 6.11
CA PRO A 51 -2.81 6.92 7.26
C PRO A 51 -2.39 5.47 6.98
N ILE A 52 -3.09 4.80 6.04
CA ILE A 52 -2.74 3.43 5.64
C ILE A 52 -1.45 3.42 4.83
N CYS A 53 -1.30 4.39 3.91
CA CYS A 53 -0.06 4.58 3.17
C CYS A 53 1.11 4.89 4.12
N GLU A 54 0.91 5.76 5.11
CA GLU A 54 1.90 6.06 6.14
C GLU A 54 2.30 4.81 6.93
N LYS A 55 1.31 3.99 7.33
CA LYS A 55 1.56 2.72 8.01
C LYS A 55 2.38 1.77 7.14
N PHE A 56 2.05 1.64 5.86
CA PHE A 56 2.80 0.81 4.92
C PHE A 56 4.26 1.28 4.82
N VAL A 57 4.48 2.58 4.59
CA VAL A 57 5.83 3.18 4.54
C VAL A 57 6.60 2.89 5.82
N GLY A 58 6.01 3.14 6.99
CA GLY A 58 6.65 2.86 8.27
C GLY A 58 7.03 1.39 8.44
N SER A 59 6.19 0.47 7.96
CA SER A 59 6.46 -0.97 8.01
C SER A 59 7.61 -1.37 7.07
N MET A 60 7.63 -0.86 5.84
CA MET A 60 8.72 -1.09 4.87
C MET A 60 10.07 -0.58 5.41
N LEU A 61 10.08 0.64 5.96
CA LEU A 61 11.28 1.23 6.56
C LEU A 61 11.77 0.42 7.78
N SER A 62 10.84 -0.16 8.55
CA SER A 62 11.20 -0.97 9.73
C SER A 62 11.99 -2.22 9.39
N VAL A 63 11.83 -2.73 8.19
CA VAL A 63 12.59 -3.88 7.65
C VAL A 63 13.69 -3.45 6.67
N GLY A 64 14.03 -2.15 6.64
CA GLY A 64 15.13 -1.61 5.84
C GLY A 64 14.83 -1.46 4.35
N LEU A 65 13.57 -1.57 3.95
CA LEU A 65 13.15 -1.42 2.55
C LEU A 65 12.87 0.04 2.20
N ASN A 66 13.33 0.47 1.03
CA ASN A 66 13.17 1.84 0.57
C ASN A 66 11.73 2.12 0.11
N CYS A 67 11.02 2.93 0.87
CA CYS A 67 9.62 3.26 0.63
C CYS A 67 9.33 4.71 0.99
N ALA A 68 8.40 5.35 0.27
CA ALA A 68 8.02 6.73 0.53
C ALA A 68 6.52 6.98 0.33
N LEU A 69 5.99 8.00 1.01
CA LEU A 69 4.65 8.54 0.76
C LEU A 69 4.75 9.74 -0.17
N LEU A 70 3.96 9.75 -1.24
CA LEU A 70 3.75 10.91 -2.09
C LEU A 70 2.32 11.40 -1.92
N HIS A 71 2.17 12.57 -1.31
CA HIS A 71 0.85 13.16 -1.16
C HIS A 71 0.41 13.82 -2.47
N SER A 72 -0.77 13.45 -2.98
CA SER A 72 -1.23 13.90 -4.32
C SER A 72 -1.30 15.43 -4.45
N ASN A 73 -1.67 16.15 -3.36
CA ASN A 73 -1.76 17.61 -3.39
C ASN A 73 -0.38 18.26 -3.48
N THR A 74 0.60 17.76 -2.72
CA THR A 74 1.95 18.36 -2.70
C THR A 74 2.79 17.93 -3.89
N ALA A 75 2.41 16.85 -4.58
CA ALA A 75 3.02 16.43 -5.83
C ALA A 75 3.02 17.54 -6.87
N LEU A 76 1.91 18.31 -6.96
CA LEU A 76 1.78 19.48 -7.85
C LEU A 76 2.69 20.66 -7.45
N HIS A 77 3.23 20.65 -6.23
CA HIS A 77 4.03 21.74 -5.65
C HIS A 77 5.50 21.36 -5.44
N GLY A 78 5.99 20.38 -6.19
CA GLY A 78 7.42 20.04 -6.21
C GLY A 78 7.77 18.66 -5.66
N ASP A 79 6.91 17.99 -4.88
CA ASP A 79 7.20 16.68 -4.28
C ASP A 79 7.35 15.57 -5.35
N MET A 80 6.91 15.82 -6.60
CA MET A 80 7.26 14.96 -7.74
C MET A 80 8.77 14.75 -7.91
N GLY A 81 9.59 15.62 -7.34
CA GLY A 81 11.05 15.49 -7.33
C GLY A 81 11.56 14.23 -6.60
N MET A 82 10.74 13.63 -5.73
CA MET A 82 11.09 12.37 -5.07
C MET A 82 11.01 11.15 -5.99
N VAL A 83 10.18 11.20 -7.03
CA VAL A 83 10.01 10.09 -7.98
C VAL A 83 11.23 10.02 -8.89
N LYS A 84 11.81 8.84 -9.03
CA LYS A 84 12.96 8.56 -9.91
C LYS A 84 12.57 7.51 -10.95
N ASP A 85 13.37 7.43 -11.99
CA ASP A 85 13.21 6.40 -13.01
C ASP A 85 13.46 5.02 -12.38
N GLY A 86 12.58 4.08 -12.64
CA GLY A 86 12.59 2.75 -12.06
C GLY A 86 11.85 2.61 -10.74
N ASP A 87 11.37 3.71 -10.12
CA ASP A 87 10.48 3.62 -8.94
C ASP A 87 9.13 2.99 -9.31
N VAL A 88 8.52 2.29 -8.35
CA VAL A 88 7.12 1.85 -8.45
C VAL A 88 6.24 2.80 -7.65
N VAL A 89 5.21 3.35 -8.29
CA VAL A 89 4.23 4.23 -7.64
C VAL A 89 2.87 3.56 -7.59
N VAL A 90 2.32 3.37 -6.39
CA VAL A 90 1.00 2.77 -6.17
C VAL A 90 0.02 3.84 -5.71
N ILE A 91 -0.97 4.17 -6.55
CA ILE A 91 -2.03 5.14 -6.25
C ILE A 91 -3.25 4.40 -5.71
N ILE A 92 -3.73 4.79 -4.54
CA ILE A 92 -4.87 4.15 -3.86
C ILE A 92 -6.06 5.11 -3.84
N SER A 93 -7.14 4.70 -4.50
CA SER A 93 -8.38 5.48 -4.55
C SER A 93 -9.59 4.55 -4.62
N LYS A 94 -10.42 4.51 -3.56
CA LYS A 94 -11.62 3.65 -3.53
C LYS A 94 -12.52 3.85 -4.75
N SER A 95 -12.85 5.10 -5.05
CA SER A 95 -13.74 5.43 -6.18
C SER A 95 -13.04 5.36 -7.54
N GLY A 96 -11.71 5.45 -7.56
CA GLY A 96 -10.96 5.60 -8.80
C GLY A 96 -11.23 6.91 -9.56
N LYS A 97 -11.97 7.85 -8.95
CA LYS A 97 -12.46 9.12 -9.57
C LYS A 97 -12.02 10.36 -8.77
N THR A 98 -11.20 10.19 -7.73
CA THR A 98 -10.72 11.32 -6.92
C THR A 98 -9.86 12.24 -7.79
N PRO A 99 -10.21 13.52 -7.98
CA PRO A 99 -9.52 14.39 -8.94
C PRO A 99 -8.02 14.51 -8.72
N GLU A 100 -7.59 14.56 -7.46
CA GLU A 100 -6.17 14.66 -7.09
C GLU A 100 -5.41 13.36 -7.42
N SER A 101 -6.06 12.20 -7.29
CA SER A 101 -5.45 10.91 -7.66
C SER A 101 -5.33 10.78 -9.18
N VAL A 102 -6.35 11.23 -9.92
CA VAL A 102 -6.32 11.27 -11.40
C VAL A 102 -5.24 12.23 -11.88
N SER A 103 -5.17 13.44 -11.29
CA SER A 103 -4.14 14.44 -11.61
C SER A 103 -2.73 13.91 -11.34
N LEU A 104 -2.53 13.22 -10.21
CA LEU A 104 -1.25 12.59 -9.90
C LEU A 104 -0.88 11.54 -10.95
N LEU A 105 -1.82 10.68 -11.33
CA LEU A 105 -1.59 9.69 -12.39
C LEU A 105 -1.15 10.34 -13.70
N ASP A 106 -1.82 11.41 -14.13
CA ASP A 106 -1.47 12.14 -15.34
C ASP A 106 -0.07 12.80 -15.26
N LEU A 107 0.29 13.33 -14.08
CA LEU A 107 1.62 13.88 -13.84
C LEU A 107 2.70 12.80 -13.94
N LEU A 108 2.51 11.65 -13.32
CA LEU A 108 3.43 10.53 -13.36
C LEU A 108 3.61 10.00 -14.78
N LYS A 109 2.52 9.86 -15.54
CA LYS A 109 2.57 9.43 -16.94
C LYS A 109 3.34 10.42 -17.83
N ARG A 110 3.11 11.73 -17.63
CA ARG A 110 3.84 12.78 -18.37
C ARG A 110 5.33 12.81 -18.01
N ARG A 111 5.66 12.59 -16.74
CA ARG A 111 7.04 12.49 -16.29
C ARG A 111 7.75 11.28 -16.93
N GLY A 112 7.07 10.13 -16.97
CA GLY A 112 7.65 8.86 -17.41
C GLY A 112 8.68 8.29 -16.42
N GLY A 113 9.26 7.16 -16.78
CA GLY A 113 10.37 6.51 -16.07
C GLY A 113 9.97 5.67 -14.86
N SER A 114 8.81 5.87 -14.24
CA SER A 114 8.31 5.06 -13.14
C SER A 114 7.27 4.04 -13.61
N VAL A 115 7.17 2.92 -12.88
CA VAL A 115 6.08 1.95 -13.03
C VAL A 115 4.91 2.40 -12.17
N ILE A 116 3.72 2.52 -12.75
CA ILE A 116 2.55 3.04 -12.04
C ILE A 116 1.52 1.93 -11.87
N TRP A 117 1.05 1.75 -10.63
CA TRP A 117 -0.04 0.87 -10.25
C TRP A 117 -1.17 1.65 -9.59
N THR A 118 -2.38 1.16 -9.75
CA THR A 118 -3.54 1.68 -9.01
C THR A 118 -4.23 0.58 -8.22
N ILE A 119 -4.76 0.92 -7.04
CA ILE A 119 -5.62 0.05 -6.24
C ILE A 119 -6.95 0.77 -6.07
N THR A 120 -8.05 0.11 -6.49
CA THR A 120 -9.40 0.70 -6.47
C THR A 120 -10.46 -0.35 -6.17
N PHE A 121 -11.66 0.10 -5.75
CA PHE A 121 -12.87 -0.71 -5.58
C PHE A 121 -13.94 -0.38 -6.64
N ASN A 122 -13.52 0.22 -7.74
CA ASN A 122 -14.44 0.63 -8.80
C ASN A 122 -13.83 0.34 -10.17
N LEU A 123 -14.41 -0.65 -10.85
CA LEU A 123 -13.99 -1.01 -12.21
C LEU A 123 -14.16 0.15 -13.20
N ASP A 124 -15.21 0.99 -13.02
CA ASP A 124 -15.47 2.16 -13.84
C ASP A 124 -14.76 3.43 -13.30
N GLY A 125 -13.70 3.24 -12.55
CA GLY A 125 -12.87 4.31 -12.04
C GLY A 125 -12.01 4.94 -13.13
N GLU A 126 -11.94 6.26 -13.21
CA GLU A 126 -11.16 7.00 -14.22
C GLU A 126 -9.65 6.61 -14.19
N ILE A 127 -9.11 6.23 -13.03
CA ILE A 127 -7.73 5.74 -12.92
C ILE A 127 -7.55 4.36 -13.58
N VAL A 128 -8.61 3.55 -13.69
CA VAL A 128 -8.55 2.23 -14.36
C VAL A 128 -8.40 2.41 -15.87
N ASP A 129 -9.21 3.30 -16.46
CA ASP A 129 -9.14 3.58 -17.90
C ASP A 129 -7.80 4.19 -18.32
N ARG A 130 -7.11 4.84 -17.37
CA ARG A 130 -5.86 5.56 -17.62
C ARG A 130 -4.60 4.80 -17.20
N CYS A 131 -4.73 3.65 -16.54
CA CYS A 131 -3.60 2.86 -16.04
C CYS A 131 -3.81 1.38 -16.31
N ASP A 132 -2.94 0.75 -17.10
CA ASP A 132 -3.05 -0.67 -17.45
C ASP A 132 -2.73 -1.60 -16.28
N LYS A 133 -1.93 -1.11 -15.31
CA LYS A 133 -1.53 -1.84 -14.11
C LYS A 133 -2.43 -1.45 -12.94
N ASN A 134 -3.38 -2.32 -12.60
CA ASN A 134 -4.33 -2.06 -11.53
C ASN A 134 -4.67 -3.33 -10.74
N ILE A 135 -5.00 -3.14 -9.46
CA ILE A 135 -5.67 -4.11 -8.59
C ILE A 135 -7.08 -3.57 -8.38
N ILE A 136 -8.05 -4.30 -8.85
CA ILE A 136 -9.46 -3.97 -8.68
C ILE A 136 -10.03 -4.94 -7.66
N LEU A 137 -10.67 -4.40 -6.64
CA LEU A 137 -11.25 -5.12 -5.52
C LEU A 137 -12.76 -4.95 -5.53
N ASP A 138 -13.49 -6.00 -5.20
CA ASP A 138 -14.92 -5.90 -4.96
C ASP A 138 -15.19 -5.49 -3.52
N LEU A 139 -16.18 -4.66 -3.28
CA LEU A 139 -16.64 -4.33 -1.96
C LEU A 139 -18.17 -4.31 -1.90
N GLU A 140 -18.73 -5.22 -1.14
CA GLU A 140 -20.18 -5.35 -0.99
C GLU A 140 -20.78 -4.22 -0.15
N HIS A 141 -20.11 -3.84 0.95
CA HIS A 141 -20.60 -2.82 1.89
C HIS A 141 -19.45 -2.28 2.76
N GLU A 142 -19.51 -1.00 3.12
CA GLU A 142 -18.51 -0.38 4.02
C GLU A 142 -18.66 -0.81 5.49
N GLY A 143 -19.82 -1.32 5.86
CA GLY A 143 -20.09 -1.76 7.23
C GLY A 143 -20.68 -0.69 8.13
N ASP A 144 -20.84 0.56 7.67
CA ASP A 144 -21.53 1.63 8.37
C ASP A 144 -23.02 1.68 8.01
N LEU A 145 -23.78 2.52 8.72
CA LEU A 145 -25.23 2.64 8.53
C LEU A 145 -25.65 3.18 7.17
N TRP A 146 -24.77 3.91 6.46
CA TRP A 146 -25.08 4.62 5.23
C TRP A 146 -24.36 4.03 4.01
N ASN A 147 -23.49 3.05 4.22
CA ASN A 147 -22.59 2.50 3.20
C ASN A 147 -21.70 3.58 2.53
N VAL A 148 -21.22 4.54 3.31
CA VAL A 148 -20.49 5.72 2.81
C VAL A 148 -19.14 5.91 3.52
N MET A 149 -19.08 5.67 4.83
CA MET A 149 -17.87 5.88 5.61
C MET A 149 -16.79 4.86 5.21
N PRO A 150 -15.59 5.30 4.84
CA PRO A 150 -14.50 4.36 4.53
C PRO A 150 -14.11 3.53 5.74
N MET A 151 -14.56 2.29 5.82
CA MET A 151 -14.33 1.33 6.91
C MET A 151 -13.81 0.00 6.38
N ASN A 152 -14.67 -0.84 5.78
CA ASN A 152 -14.25 -2.12 5.22
C ASN A 152 -13.24 -1.95 4.06
N SER A 153 -13.45 -0.96 3.18
CA SER A 153 -12.48 -0.64 2.12
C SER A 153 -11.09 -0.32 2.66
N ILE A 154 -11.04 0.41 3.77
CA ILE A 154 -9.79 0.78 4.44
C ILE A 154 -9.12 -0.44 5.06
N THR A 155 -9.89 -1.32 5.69
CA THR A 155 -9.37 -2.55 6.29
C THR A 155 -8.82 -3.49 5.21
N VAL A 156 -9.56 -3.67 4.11
CA VAL A 156 -9.11 -4.48 2.96
C VAL A 156 -7.82 -3.90 2.37
N THR A 157 -7.77 -2.60 2.10
CA THR A 157 -6.57 -1.94 1.57
C THR A 157 -5.37 -2.12 2.50
N LEU A 158 -5.58 -1.97 3.82
CA LEU A 158 -4.53 -2.20 4.81
C LEU A 158 -4.01 -3.65 4.75
N MET A 159 -4.90 -4.64 4.64
CA MET A 159 -4.52 -6.05 4.54
C MET A 159 -3.75 -6.35 3.26
N VAL A 160 -4.18 -5.78 2.11
CA VAL A 160 -3.46 -5.92 0.83
C VAL A 160 -2.04 -5.36 0.93
N LEU A 161 -1.87 -4.16 1.48
CA LEU A 161 -0.56 -3.56 1.65
C LEU A 161 0.32 -4.31 2.66
N GLN A 162 -0.26 -4.86 3.73
CA GLN A 162 0.47 -5.70 4.69
C GLN A 162 0.94 -7.00 4.03
N GLY A 163 0.06 -7.66 3.26
CA GLY A 163 0.42 -8.85 2.48
C GLY A 163 1.55 -8.54 1.51
N LEU A 164 1.43 -7.46 0.74
CA LEU A 164 2.46 -7.03 -0.21
C LEU A 164 3.82 -6.81 0.48
N MET A 165 3.84 -6.16 1.67
CA MET A 165 5.07 -5.97 2.43
C MET A 165 5.70 -7.30 2.88
N ILE A 166 4.89 -8.22 3.40
CA ILE A 166 5.36 -9.54 3.85
C ILE A 166 5.94 -10.34 2.67
N ASP A 167 5.25 -10.33 1.53
CA ASP A 167 5.70 -11.05 0.35
C ASP A 167 6.98 -10.45 -0.25
N ILE A 168 7.11 -9.12 -0.30
CA ILE A 168 8.36 -8.44 -0.69
C ILE A 168 9.50 -8.85 0.26
N MET A 169 9.27 -8.77 1.55
CA MET A 169 10.26 -9.13 2.58
C MET A 169 10.71 -10.58 2.44
N THR A 170 9.77 -11.49 2.17
CA THR A 170 10.02 -12.92 1.98
C THR A 170 10.84 -13.19 0.72
N LEU A 171 10.46 -12.58 -0.42
CA LEU A 171 11.17 -12.78 -1.69
C LEU A 171 12.57 -12.16 -1.69
N LEU A 172 12.79 -11.12 -0.90
CA LEU A 172 14.10 -10.48 -0.72
C LEU A 172 14.93 -11.12 0.38
N ASP A 173 14.42 -12.15 1.05
CA ASP A 173 15.06 -12.85 2.19
C ASP A 173 15.61 -11.87 3.24
N ILE A 174 14.76 -10.92 3.67
CA ILE A 174 15.14 -9.88 4.63
C ILE A 174 15.38 -10.53 6.01
N PRO A 175 16.61 -10.49 6.55
CA PRO A 175 16.91 -11.15 7.80
C PRO A 175 16.34 -10.40 9.00
N PHE A 176 16.00 -11.13 10.06
CA PHE A 176 15.49 -10.57 11.32
C PHE A 176 16.42 -9.51 11.93
N GLU A 177 17.72 -9.65 11.73
CA GLU A 177 18.74 -8.72 12.21
C GLU A 177 18.55 -7.30 11.65
N THR A 178 18.05 -7.18 10.41
CA THR A 178 17.72 -5.88 9.81
C THR A 178 16.58 -5.21 10.58
N PHE A 179 15.51 -5.96 10.87
CA PHE A 179 14.40 -5.47 11.70
C PHE A 179 14.89 -5.10 13.12
N ALA A 180 15.70 -5.96 13.74
CA ALA A 180 16.24 -5.75 15.07
C ALA A 180 17.10 -4.48 15.15
N LYS A 181 17.97 -4.24 14.16
CA LYS A 181 18.81 -3.05 14.05
C LYS A 181 17.98 -1.76 13.95
N ASN A 182 16.85 -1.83 13.24
CA ASN A 182 15.98 -0.68 13.05
C ASN A 182 15.03 -0.41 14.25
N HIS A 183 15.05 -1.29 15.28
CA HIS A 183 14.25 -1.14 16.51
C HIS A 183 15.14 -1.00 17.77
N PRO A 184 15.93 0.07 17.89
CA PRO A 184 16.89 0.20 19.01
C PRO A 184 16.22 0.49 20.36
N GLY A 185 14.93 0.87 20.37
CA GLY A 185 14.20 1.32 21.56
C GLY A 185 12.79 0.72 21.68
N GLY A 186 12.03 1.25 22.65
CA GLY A 186 10.65 0.83 22.90
C GLY A 186 10.52 -0.62 23.41
N GLY A 187 9.29 -1.15 23.42
CA GLY A 187 8.98 -2.53 23.85
C GLY A 187 9.64 -3.57 22.95
N ILE A 188 9.57 -3.39 21.62
CA ILE A 188 10.17 -4.30 20.65
C ILE A 188 11.69 -4.39 20.86
N GLY A 189 12.38 -3.26 20.95
CA GLY A 189 13.83 -3.26 21.16
C GLY A 189 14.26 -3.87 22.49
N LYS A 190 13.45 -3.75 23.55
CA LYS A 190 13.68 -4.45 24.83
C LYS A 190 13.56 -5.96 24.66
N ASN A 191 12.50 -6.42 24.00
CA ASN A 191 12.27 -7.85 23.76
C ASN A 191 13.38 -8.47 22.89
N ILE A 192 13.82 -7.79 21.83
CA ILE A 192 14.92 -8.24 20.97
C ILE A 192 16.22 -8.39 21.78
N ARG A 193 16.54 -7.41 22.63
CA ARG A 193 17.74 -7.51 23.50
C ARG A 193 17.63 -8.66 24.49
N ALA A 194 16.45 -8.92 25.06
CA ALA A 194 16.23 -10.05 25.95
C ALA A 194 16.44 -11.40 25.24
N LEU A 195 15.94 -11.53 24.00
CA LEU A 195 16.16 -12.71 23.17
C LEU A 195 17.67 -12.95 22.91
N ASN A 196 18.41 -11.92 22.55
CA ASN A 196 19.84 -12.01 22.28
C ASN A 196 20.70 -12.32 23.54
N ASN A 197 20.18 -11.97 24.71
CA ASN A 197 20.86 -12.25 26.01
C ASN A 197 20.43 -13.59 26.63
N GLY A 198 19.67 -14.43 25.96
CA GLY A 198 19.25 -15.75 26.45
C GLY A 198 18.30 -15.69 27.66
N GLN A 199 17.56 -14.60 27.86
CA GLN A 199 16.65 -14.38 28.99
C GLN A 199 15.19 -14.77 28.64
N TYR A 200 14.97 -16.00 28.13
CA TYR A 200 13.66 -16.67 28.10
C TYR A 200 13.78 -18.11 28.55
#